data_efd74afa7f59970818f6786dd8543b16
#
_entry.id   efd74afa7f59970818f6786dd8543b16
#
_cell.length_a   1.000
_cell.length_b   1.000
_cell.length_c   1.000
_cell.angle_alpha   90.00
_cell.angle_beta   90.00
_cell.angle_gamma   90.00
#
_symmetry.space_group_name_H-M   'P 1'
#
loop_
_entity.id
_entity.type
_entity.pdbx_description
1 polymer ?
#
loop_
_entity_poly.entity_id
_entity_poly.type
_entity_poly.pdbx_seq_one_letter_code
_entity_poly.pdbx_strand_id
1 'polypeptide(L)'
;MSSTSGPGSRVPTPRGQRSAKRRAARRRGFAVLIALLVVVIAGLAWATGIGDGTDRADDTTGPPTATGNGIPGDGNGGTGPTGGQTIVPGQTPIEHVVFIVKENRTFNNYFATYPGAEGATEGGTIRCDEEGCRDGPVVQLTRGPDVYPHDLTHCFRCGLVAINDGKMNGFNRMNGVIPQSENADLYGADMSGYSYLDRDGVPNYWAYADRFVLSDHFFTSMYGPTLPEHLYTVAAQANWIVDNKGNAETPGSYCDDSTEYATRFNPSDAREFEEEIMRLEREITQNASNTYDLADFWGQIRLCFDIEVLPDQLEDAGISWKYYANENAWMNALQMIRHVRYGPMWQKVRPPTEFVQDVRRSEMPEVSWIVPDESYNEHPGAGKSTCAGENWTVHQVNAIMKSEYWRSTAIVVVWDDFGGFYDPVAPPQVDIMGLGPRTPALIISPYTVAGDNPEGGAVDDTTYEFSSVLAFLERVFDLDPMTKRDRDADPLSGAFDFENPNFDKLVLPLRDDCPYGTSFSHFRASWPHLRTIGKPGD
;
A
#
# COMPACT_ATOMS: atom_id res chain seq x y z
N MET A 1 -30.39 47.97 22.02
CA MET A 1 -29.94 48.40 20.70
C MET A 1 -29.31 47.19 20.04
N SER A 2 -30.09 46.50 19.22
CA SER A 2 -29.74 45.32 18.47
C SER A 2 -29.20 45.70 17.10
N SER A 3 -28.07 45.15 16.69
CA SER A 3 -27.62 45.18 15.31
C SER A 3 -27.40 43.74 14.82
N THR A 4 -28.31 43.30 14.00
CA THR A 4 -28.24 42.07 13.20
C THR A 4 -27.34 42.35 11.98
N SER A 5 -26.25 41.60 11.84
CA SER A 5 -25.45 41.52 10.62
C SER A 5 -25.81 40.28 9.84
N GLY A 6 -26.32 40.46 8.62
CA GLY A 6 -26.69 39.39 7.70
C GLY A 6 -25.48 38.74 7.01
N PRO A 7 -25.66 37.55 6.34
CA PRO A 7 -24.57 36.80 5.76
C PRO A 7 -23.99 37.48 4.51
N GLY A 8 -22.70 37.82 4.56
CA GLY A 8 -21.96 38.33 3.42
C GLY A 8 -21.73 37.28 2.35
N SER A 9 -22.18 37.55 1.14
CA SER A 9 -21.87 36.75 -0.05
C SER A 9 -20.37 36.77 -0.33
N ARG A 10 -19.69 35.63 -0.26
CA ARG A 10 -18.29 35.50 -0.66
C ARG A 10 -18.17 35.62 -2.18
N VAL A 11 -17.52 36.66 -2.63
CA VAL A 11 -17.09 36.81 -4.04
C VAL A 11 -16.01 35.75 -4.31
N PRO A 12 -16.11 34.96 -5.41
CA PRO A 12 -15.10 33.97 -5.76
C PRO A 12 -13.74 34.63 -6.00
N THR A 13 -12.68 34.06 -5.48
CA THR A 13 -11.32 34.55 -5.65
C THR A 13 -10.89 34.48 -7.13
N PRO A 14 -9.97 35.33 -7.60
CA PRO A 14 -9.51 35.36 -9.01
C PRO A 14 -8.93 34.02 -9.51
N ARG A 15 -8.48 33.13 -8.60
CA ARG A 15 -7.95 31.77 -8.91
C ARG A 15 -9.05 30.83 -9.39
N GLY A 16 -10.20 30.77 -8.72
CA GLY A 16 -11.31 29.88 -9.13
C GLY A 16 -11.88 30.24 -10.51
N GLN A 17 -11.82 31.49 -10.92
CA GLN A 17 -12.26 31.91 -12.26
C GLN A 17 -11.27 31.54 -13.37
N ARG A 18 -9.96 31.41 -13.09
CA ARG A 18 -8.96 30.97 -14.08
C ARG A 18 -9.05 29.47 -14.35
N SER A 19 -9.24 28.62 -13.32
CA SER A 19 -9.39 27.17 -13.50
C SER A 19 -10.67 26.82 -14.28
N ALA A 20 -11.79 27.45 -13.96
CA ALA A 20 -13.04 27.27 -14.68
C ALA A 20 -12.96 27.70 -16.16
N LYS A 21 -12.19 28.77 -16.46
CA LYS A 21 -11.97 29.22 -17.85
C LYS A 21 -11.07 28.27 -18.63
N ARG A 22 -10.03 27.67 -18.00
CA ARG A 22 -9.16 26.67 -18.63
C ARG A 22 -9.93 25.39 -18.94
N ARG A 23 -10.74 24.87 -18.02
CA ARG A 23 -11.63 23.70 -18.24
C ARG A 23 -12.61 23.94 -19.39
N ALA A 24 -13.23 25.13 -19.46
CA ALA A 24 -14.14 25.47 -20.54
C ALA A 24 -13.42 25.60 -21.91
N ALA A 25 -12.18 26.09 -21.94
CA ALA A 25 -11.39 26.21 -23.16
C ALA A 25 -10.90 24.82 -23.66
N ARG A 26 -10.47 23.92 -22.75
CA ARG A 26 -10.06 22.55 -23.08
C ARG A 26 -11.24 21.72 -23.63
N ARG A 27 -12.42 21.78 -22.98
CA ARG A 27 -13.64 21.11 -23.46
C ARG A 27 -14.07 21.59 -24.86
N ARG A 28 -13.90 22.89 -25.19
CA ARG A 28 -14.18 23.41 -26.52
C ARG A 28 -13.16 22.97 -27.57
N GLY A 29 -11.87 22.88 -27.21
CA GLY A 29 -10.82 22.37 -28.09
C GLY A 29 -11.04 20.90 -28.48
N PHE A 30 -11.41 20.06 -27.51
CA PHE A 30 -11.66 18.63 -27.74
C PHE A 30 -12.91 18.40 -28.62
N ALA A 31 -14.00 19.17 -28.38
CA ALA A 31 -15.21 19.10 -29.20
C ALA A 31 -14.96 19.53 -30.67
N VAL A 32 -14.07 20.49 -30.89
CA VAL A 32 -13.66 20.92 -32.25
C VAL A 32 -12.82 19.85 -32.93
N LEU A 33 -11.94 19.16 -32.19
CA LEU A 33 -11.10 18.07 -32.74
C LEU A 33 -11.95 16.87 -33.17
N ILE A 34 -12.94 16.47 -32.36
CA ILE A 34 -13.89 15.40 -32.69
C ILE A 34 -14.75 15.79 -33.91
N ALA A 35 -15.23 17.03 -33.99
CA ALA A 35 -16.00 17.50 -35.13
C ALA A 35 -15.19 17.48 -36.43
N LEU A 36 -13.89 17.86 -36.37
CA LEU A 36 -12.99 17.78 -37.51
C LEU A 36 -12.70 16.32 -37.93
N LEU A 37 -12.53 15.41 -36.97
CA LEU A 37 -12.29 13.98 -37.24
C LEU A 37 -13.52 13.35 -37.94
N VAL A 38 -14.73 13.67 -37.49
CA VAL A 38 -15.98 13.18 -38.09
C VAL A 38 -16.14 13.69 -39.51
N VAL A 39 -15.77 14.95 -39.79
CA VAL A 39 -15.83 15.51 -41.16
C VAL A 39 -14.80 14.84 -42.08
N VAL A 40 -13.60 14.51 -41.58
CA VAL A 40 -12.56 13.80 -42.37
C VAL A 40 -13.00 12.36 -42.68
N ILE A 41 -13.58 11.65 -41.71
CA ILE A 41 -14.08 10.29 -41.91
C ILE A 41 -15.26 10.28 -42.90
N ALA A 42 -16.19 11.23 -42.81
CA ALA A 42 -17.30 11.36 -43.75
C ALA A 42 -16.82 11.72 -45.16
N GLY A 43 -15.79 12.57 -45.27
CA GLY A 43 -15.17 12.94 -46.54
C GLY A 43 -14.44 11.76 -47.22
N LEU A 44 -13.76 10.92 -46.45
CA LEU A 44 -13.09 9.72 -46.94
C LEU A 44 -14.11 8.65 -47.39
N ALA A 45 -15.22 8.47 -46.68
CA ALA A 45 -16.28 7.54 -47.08
C ALA A 45 -16.97 7.94 -48.40
N TRP A 46 -17.04 9.25 -48.69
CA TRP A 46 -17.63 9.76 -49.93
C TRP A 46 -16.68 9.64 -51.14
N ALA A 47 -15.38 9.65 -50.91
CA ALA A 47 -14.35 9.55 -51.94
C ALA A 47 -14.03 8.10 -52.36
N THR A 48 -14.41 7.07 -51.59
CA THR A 48 -14.06 5.67 -51.84
C THR A 48 -15.18 4.83 -52.44
N GLY A 49 -16.38 5.38 -52.73
CA GLY A 49 -17.45 4.81 -53.57
C GLY A 49 -17.65 3.30 -53.44
N ILE A 50 -18.02 2.78 -52.28
CA ILE A 50 -18.37 1.37 -52.10
C ILE A 50 -19.90 1.24 -52.19
N GLY A 51 -20.35 0.69 -53.30
CA GLY A 51 -21.72 0.34 -53.55
C GLY A 51 -22.09 -1.04 -53.06
N ASP A 52 -23.38 -1.22 -52.79
CA ASP A 52 -24.12 -2.39 -52.37
C ASP A 52 -23.73 -3.71 -53.07
N GLY A 53 -23.72 -4.79 -52.31
CA GLY A 53 -23.67 -6.15 -52.80
C GLY A 53 -24.06 -7.14 -51.70
N THR A 54 -25.31 -7.52 -51.70
CA THR A 54 -25.87 -8.61 -50.90
C THR A 54 -25.38 -9.95 -51.42
N ASP A 55 -24.82 -10.80 -50.54
CA ASP A 55 -25.01 -12.26 -50.63
C ASP A 55 -24.71 -12.94 -49.30
N ARG A 56 -25.63 -13.84 -48.94
CA ARG A 56 -25.59 -14.74 -47.80
C ARG A 56 -24.69 -15.94 -48.11
N ALA A 57 -23.80 -16.31 -47.20
CA ALA A 57 -23.42 -17.71 -47.01
C ALA A 57 -22.95 -17.92 -45.56
N ASP A 58 -23.54 -18.91 -44.92
CA ASP A 58 -23.11 -19.58 -43.68
C ASP A 58 -21.64 -20.04 -43.78
N ASP A 59 -20.83 -19.81 -42.78
CA ASP A 59 -20.02 -20.90 -42.23
C ASP A 59 -19.36 -20.53 -40.88
N THR A 60 -19.34 -21.50 -40.00
CA THR A 60 -18.82 -21.56 -38.65
C THR A 60 -17.31 -21.67 -38.64
N THR A 61 -16.61 -20.68 -38.07
CA THR A 61 -15.27 -20.90 -37.41
C THR A 61 -14.97 -19.76 -36.42
N GLY A 62 -14.56 -20.13 -35.23
CA GLY A 62 -14.25 -19.22 -34.11
C GLY A 62 -13.04 -18.31 -34.37
N PRO A 63 -12.89 -17.23 -33.60
CA PRO A 63 -11.84 -16.25 -33.80
C PRO A 63 -10.45 -16.76 -33.36
N PRO A 64 -9.38 -16.32 -34.03
CA PRO A 64 -8.03 -16.68 -33.66
C PRO A 64 -7.57 -15.93 -32.41
N THR A 65 -6.90 -16.64 -31.53
CA THR A 65 -6.17 -16.11 -30.37
C THR A 65 -5.17 -15.03 -30.80
N ALA A 66 -5.30 -13.85 -30.22
CA ALA A 66 -4.32 -12.79 -30.34
C ALA A 66 -3.07 -13.16 -29.52
N THR A 67 -1.96 -13.38 -30.19
CA THR A 67 -0.64 -13.47 -29.58
C THR A 67 -0.22 -12.10 -29.06
N GLY A 68 -0.03 -11.99 -27.75
CA GLY A 68 0.48 -10.79 -27.11
C GLY A 68 1.91 -10.46 -27.58
N ASN A 69 2.11 -9.22 -27.98
CA ASN A 69 3.45 -8.66 -28.16
C ASN A 69 4.00 -8.30 -26.77
N GLY A 70 4.97 -9.09 -26.30
CA GLY A 70 5.74 -8.78 -25.12
C GLY A 70 6.62 -7.55 -25.34
N ILE A 71 6.66 -6.68 -24.37
CA ILE A 71 7.64 -5.60 -24.24
C ILE A 71 9.00 -6.24 -23.98
N PRO A 72 10.10 -5.83 -24.66
CA PRO A 72 11.42 -6.37 -24.37
C PRO A 72 11.88 -5.90 -22.99
N GLY A 73 11.96 -6.79 -22.03
CA GLY A 73 12.65 -6.56 -20.77
C GLY A 73 14.16 -6.53 -21.01
N ASP A 74 14.83 -5.49 -20.56
CA ASP A 74 16.28 -5.46 -20.45
C ASP A 74 16.73 -6.46 -19.39
N GLY A 75 17.46 -7.48 -19.85
CA GLY A 75 17.93 -8.55 -19.00
C GLY A 75 19.03 -8.08 -18.07
N ASN A 76 18.74 -8.09 -16.78
CA ASN A 76 19.75 -8.27 -15.75
C ASN A 76 19.38 -9.53 -14.97
N GLY A 77 20.20 -10.56 -15.09
CA GLY A 77 19.89 -11.89 -14.56
C GLY A 77 20.05 -11.96 -13.06
N GLY A 78 18.96 -11.66 -12.34
CA GLY A 78 18.74 -12.15 -11.00
C GLY A 78 18.13 -13.55 -11.09
N THR A 79 18.73 -14.53 -10.47
CA THR A 79 18.16 -15.87 -10.32
C THR A 79 17.13 -15.82 -9.19
N GLY A 80 15.91 -15.35 -9.49
CA GLY A 80 14.78 -15.51 -8.57
C GLY A 80 14.47 -17.01 -8.34
N PRO A 81 13.77 -17.38 -7.30
CA PRO A 81 13.44 -18.76 -7.01
C PRO A 81 12.62 -19.35 -8.18
N THR A 82 13.22 -20.29 -8.90
CA THR A 82 12.60 -21.00 -10.03
C THR A 82 11.62 -22.05 -9.49
N GLY A 83 10.49 -21.66 -8.92
CA GLY A 83 9.59 -22.64 -8.33
C GLY A 83 8.16 -22.20 -7.99
N GLY A 84 7.80 -20.95 -8.26
CA GLY A 84 6.43 -20.49 -7.97
C GLY A 84 5.37 -21.30 -8.73
N GLN A 85 4.34 -21.75 -8.02
CA GLN A 85 3.26 -22.54 -8.61
C GLN A 85 2.07 -21.67 -8.96
N THR A 86 1.40 -22.00 -10.06
CA THR A 86 0.08 -21.42 -10.37
C THR A 86 -0.91 -21.77 -9.26
N ILE A 87 -1.42 -20.77 -8.56
CA ILE A 87 -2.45 -20.95 -7.53
C ILE A 87 -3.79 -21.22 -8.21
N VAL A 88 -4.25 -22.48 -8.14
CA VAL A 88 -5.52 -22.89 -8.73
C VAL A 88 -6.64 -22.54 -7.74
N PRO A 89 -7.68 -21.78 -8.18
CA PRO A 89 -8.77 -21.38 -7.29
C PRO A 89 -9.41 -22.55 -6.54
N GLY A 90 -9.57 -22.38 -5.21
CA GLY A 90 -10.19 -23.38 -4.34
C GLY A 90 -9.42 -24.70 -4.18
N GLN A 91 -8.16 -24.80 -4.65
CA GLN A 91 -7.39 -26.05 -4.61
C GLN A 91 -6.08 -25.91 -3.81
N THR A 92 -6.02 -24.98 -2.89
CA THR A 92 -4.84 -24.82 -2.02
C THR A 92 -5.02 -25.56 -0.69
N PRO A 93 -3.93 -25.94 -0.01
CA PRO A 93 -4.00 -26.46 1.36
C PRO A 93 -4.17 -25.36 2.41
N ILE A 94 -4.29 -24.10 1.99
CA ILE A 94 -4.49 -22.95 2.87
C ILE A 94 -5.98 -22.84 3.20
N GLU A 95 -6.29 -22.86 4.49
CA GLU A 95 -7.65 -22.67 5.04
C GLU A 95 -7.77 -21.35 5.79
N HIS A 96 -6.62 -20.76 6.17
CA HIS A 96 -6.57 -19.53 6.94
C HIS A 96 -5.56 -18.55 6.33
N VAL A 97 -5.98 -17.31 6.11
CA VAL A 97 -5.10 -16.22 5.70
C VAL A 97 -5.13 -15.11 6.73
N VAL A 98 -3.95 -14.71 7.22
CA VAL A 98 -3.78 -13.65 8.20
C VAL A 98 -2.98 -12.52 7.57
N PHE A 99 -3.60 -11.38 7.39
CA PHE A 99 -3.02 -10.19 6.79
C PHE A 99 -2.73 -9.15 7.87
N ILE A 100 -1.45 -8.98 8.25
CA ILE A 100 -1.00 -8.02 9.26
C ILE A 100 -0.48 -6.79 8.54
N VAL A 101 -1.09 -5.63 8.80
CA VAL A 101 -0.73 -4.35 8.19
C VAL A 101 -0.16 -3.43 9.26
N LYS A 102 1.13 -3.10 9.14
CA LYS A 102 1.89 -2.23 10.02
C LYS A 102 1.96 -0.81 9.43
N GLU A 103 2.76 0.09 10.02
CA GLU A 103 2.82 1.48 9.64
C GLU A 103 4.22 1.93 9.21
N ASN A 104 4.27 2.54 8.04
CA ASN A 104 5.23 3.52 7.58
C ASN A 104 6.70 3.07 7.57
N ARG A 105 7.03 2.06 6.72
CA ARG A 105 8.42 1.68 6.45
C ARG A 105 8.62 1.29 4.99
N THR A 106 9.75 1.69 4.40
CA THR A 106 10.18 1.12 3.12
C THR A 106 10.88 -0.22 3.32
N PHE A 107 10.93 -1.01 2.25
CA PHE A 107 11.78 -2.22 2.20
C PHE A 107 13.21 -1.89 2.62
N ASN A 108 13.78 -0.85 2.04
CA ASN A 108 15.16 -0.44 2.31
C ASN A 108 15.38 0.00 3.76
N ASN A 109 14.35 0.51 4.45
CA ASN A 109 14.49 0.89 5.85
C ASN A 109 14.75 -0.32 6.77
N TYR A 110 14.23 -1.52 6.44
CA TYR A 110 14.38 -2.71 7.29
C TYR A 110 15.34 -3.76 6.72
N PHE A 111 15.53 -3.79 5.40
CA PHE A 111 16.26 -4.85 4.72
C PHE A 111 17.35 -4.35 3.76
N ALA A 112 17.82 -3.09 3.91
CA ALA A 112 18.85 -2.49 3.05
C ALA A 112 20.11 -3.35 2.87
N THR A 113 20.47 -4.14 3.87
CA THR A 113 21.68 -4.98 3.88
C THR A 113 21.35 -6.47 3.94
N TYR A 114 20.10 -6.86 3.66
CA TYR A 114 19.71 -8.27 3.66
C TYR A 114 20.36 -9.00 2.48
N PRO A 115 21.06 -10.13 2.72
CA PRO A 115 21.75 -10.84 1.65
C PRO A 115 20.81 -11.33 0.53
N GLY A 116 21.15 -11.02 -0.70
CA GLY A 116 20.38 -11.45 -1.87
C GLY A 116 19.20 -10.57 -2.24
N ALA A 117 18.85 -9.58 -1.41
CA ALA A 117 17.78 -8.63 -1.70
C ALA A 117 18.30 -7.34 -2.35
N GLU A 118 17.46 -6.65 -3.10
CA GLU A 118 17.79 -5.37 -3.76
C GLU A 118 17.68 -4.21 -2.79
N GLY A 119 18.69 -4.05 -1.92
CA GLY A 119 18.82 -2.96 -0.95
C GLY A 119 20.00 -2.02 -1.24
N ALA A 120 20.01 -0.85 -0.61
CA ALA A 120 21.08 0.14 -0.75
C ALA A 120 21.42 0.81 0.59
N THR A 121 22.73 1.09 0.80
CA THR A 121 23.23 1.86 1.95
C THR A 121 23.65 3.29 1.58
N GLU A 122 23.39 3.68 0.33
CA GLU A 122 23.56 5.05 -0.15
C GLU A 122 22.36 5.44 -1.02
N GLY A 123 22.07 6.73 -1.12
CA GLY A 123 20.90 7.21 -1.86
C GLY A 123 21.16 8.53 -2.58
N GLY A 124 20.52 8.69 -3.74
CA GLY A 124 20.54 9.94 -4.50
C GLY A 124 19.73 11.04 -3.81
N THR A 125 20.09 12.30 -4.09
CA THR A 125 19.37 13.49 -3.63
C THR A 125 19.11 14.45 -4.79
N ILE A 126 18.20 15.40 -4.59
CA ILE A 126 17.97 16.55 -5.48
C ILE A 126 18.44 17.82 -4.79
N ARG A 127 19.16 18.66 -5.53
CA ARG A 127 19.50 20.01 -5.14
C ARG A 127 18.74 21.01 -6.00
N CYS A 128 18.07 21.98 -5.36
CA CYS A 128 17.38 23.06 -6.02
C CYS A 128 17.99 24.43 -5.63
N ASP A 129 18.12 25.34 -6.60
CA ASP A 129 18.54 26.73 -6.44
C ASP A 129 17.76 27.63 -7.40
N GLU A 130 18.19 28.87 -7.59
CA GLU A 130 17.55 29.84 -8.47
C GLU A 130 17.52 29.40 -9.95
N GLU A 131 18.43 28.49 -10.35
CA GLU A 131 18.52 27.96 -11.72
C GLU A 131 17.59 26.75 -11.94
N GLY A 132 17.01 26.17 -10.87
CA GLY A 132 16.12 25.03 -10.89
C GLY A 132 16.62 23.85 -10.06
N CYS A 133 15.97 22.70 -10.25
CA CYS A 133 16.32 21.47 -9.57
C CYS A 133 17.18 20.55 -10.46
N ARG A 134 18.19 19.92 -9.88
CA ARG A 134 19.08 18.96 -10.53
C ARG A 134 19.52 17.88 -9.54
N ASP A 135 20.11 16.81 -10.06
CA ASP A 135 20.68 15.76 -9.22
C ASP A 135 21.70 16.35 -8.23
N GLY A 136 21.52 16.03 -6.98
CA GLY A 136 22.39 16.40 -5.87
C GLY A 136 23.46 15.32 -5.60
N PRO A 137 24.21 15.43 -4.50
CA PRO A 137 25.15 14.40 -4.10
C PRO A 137 24.44 13.12 -3.69
N VAL A 138 25.12 11.98 -3.88
CA VAL A 138 24.77 10.72 -3.24
C VAL A 138 25.17 10.82 -1.77
N VAL A 139 24.30 10.39 -0.87
CA VAL A 139 24.51 10.39 0.58
C VAL A 139 24.55 8.97 1.13
N GLN A 140 25.37 8.74 2.14
CA GLN A 140 25.37 7.48 2.87
C GLN A 140 24.17 7.44 3.82
N LEU A 141 23.42 6.33 3.80
CA LEU A 141 22.36 6.11 4.78
C LEU A 141 22.96 5.87 6.16
N THR A 142 22.29 6.37 7.19
CA THR A 142 22.70 6.18 8.58
C THR A 142 21.89 5.06 9.24
N ARG A 143 22.45 4.44 10.29
CA ARG A 143 21.68 3.51 11.10
C ARG A 143 20.57 4.26 11.85
N GLY A 144 19.34 3.87 11.64
CA GLY A 144 18.16 4.47 12.28
C GLY A 144 18.04 4.11 13.76
N PRO A 145 17.39 4.96 14.57
CA PRO A 145 17.06 4.65 15.95
C PRO A 145 15.82 3.71 16.04
N ASP A 146 15.63 3.07 17.18
CA ASP A 146 14.41 2.33 17.48
C ASP A 146 13.16 3.23 17.50
N VAL A 147 13.31 4.44 18.05
CA VAL A 147 12.25 5.47 18.11
C VAL A 147 12.70 6.68 17.32
N TYR A 148 12.01 6.97 16.23
CA TYR A 148 12.24 8.19 15.48
C TYR A 148 11.69 9.41 16.24
N PRO A 149 12.42 10.55 16.26
CA PRO A 149 12.04 11.70 17.07
C PRO A 149 10.77 12.42 16.56
N HIS A 150 10.44 12.29 15.29
CA HIS A 150 9.31 12.92 14.63
C HIS A 150 8.82 12.05 13.46
N ASP A 151 7.64 12.37 12.99
CA ASP A 151 7.07 11.80 11.79
C ASP A 151 7.79 12.32 10.54
N LEU A 152 7.81 11.52 9.49
CA LEU A 152 8.34 11.88 8.18
C LEU A 152 7.18 12.08 7.20
N THR A 153 7.37 12.94 6.22
CA THR A 153 6.32 13.23 5.23
C THR A 153 6.13 12.07 4.25
N HIS A 154 4.90 11.61 4.07
CA HIS A 154 4.54 10.46 3.22
C HIS A 154 3.20 10.64 2.48
N CYS A 155 2.88 11.86 2.03
CA CYS A 155 1.66 12.16 1.28
C CYS A 155 1.75 11.73 -0.20
N PHE A 156 0.61 11.65 -0.92
CA PHE A 156 0.55 11.32 -2.34
C PHE A 156 1.55 12.09 -3.21
N ARG A 157 1.56 13.42 -3.09
CA ARG A 157 2.55 14.25 -3.82
C ARG A 157 3.97 14.04 -3.31
N CYS A 158 4.12 13.66 -2.06
CA CYS A 158 5.42 13.36 -1.48
C CYS A 158 6.02 12.11 -2.13
N GLY A 159 5.22 11.06 -2.35
CA GLY A 159 5.62 9.88 -3.09
C GLY A 159 6.06 10.20 -4.52
N LEU A 160 5.27 11.00 -5.24
CA LEU A 160 5.65 11.45 -6.59
C LEU A 160 6.99 12.20 -6.62
N VAL A 161 7.21 13.11 -5.64
CA VAL A 161 8.48 13.84 -5.51
C VAL A 161 9.62 12.89 -5.18
N ALA A 162 9.41 11.94 -4.27
CA ALA A 162 10.41 10.96 -3.86
C ALA A 162 10.86 10.08 -5.04
N ILE A 163 9.90 9.57 -5.80
CA ILE A 163 10.13 8.71 -6.98
C ILE A 163 10.83 9.45 -8.11
N ASN A 164 10.50 10.73 -8.36
CA ASN A 164 11.11 11.58 -9.39
C ASN A 164 11.27 10.89 -10.74
N ASP A 165 10.16 10.45 -11.33
CA ASP A 165 10.16 9.76 -12.64
C ASP A 165 11.11 8.55 -12.67
N GLY A 166 11.12 7.75 -11.61
CA GLY A 166 11.91 6.53 -11.45
C GLY A 166 13.36 6.73 -10.98
N LYS A 167 13.83 7.95 -10.77
CA LYS A 167 15.21 8.21 -10.30
C LYS A 167 15.43 7.92 -8.82
N MET A 168 14.38 7.79 -8.05
CA MET A 168 14.38 7.51 -6.61
C MET A 168 15.31 8.42 -5.80
N ASN A 169 15.40 9.70 -6.15
CA ASN A 169 16.33 10.64 -5.55
C ASN A 169 15.67 11.89 -4.96
N GLY A 170 14.32 11.94 -4.90
CA GLY A 170 13.59 13.11 -4.42
C GLY A 170 13.19 13.06 -2.94
N PHE A 171 13.57 12.05 -2.17
CA PHE A 171 13.17 11.87 -0.77
C PHE A 171 13.59 13.06 0.13
N ASN A 172 14.70 13.73 -0.17
CA ASN A 172 15.13 14.94 0.51
C ASN A 172 14.34 16.19 0.12
N ARG A 173 13.36 16.09 -0.79
CA ARG A 173 12.59 17.24 -1.32
C ARG A 173 11.10 17.18 -0.98
N MET A 174 10.66 16.18 -0.25
CA MET A 174 9.26 16.06 0.15
C MET A 174 8.82 17.26 0.99
N ASN A 175 7.68 17.86 0.63
CA ASN A 175 7.15 19.03 1.30
C ASN A 175 6.49 18.65 2.63
N GLY A 176 6.55 19.56 3.61
CA GLY A 176 5.85 19.40 4.90
C GLY A 176 6.72 18.90 6.03
N VAL A 177 7.93 18.43 5.74
CA VAL A 177 8.91 18.06 6.76
C VAL A 177 9.49 19.34 7.38
N ILE A 178 9.49 19.41 8.70
CA ILE A 178 10.19 20.48 9.43
C ILE A 178 11.69 20.22 9.28
N PRO A 179 12.48 21.18 8.78
CA PRO A 179 13.93 21.02 8.69
C PRO A 179 14.51 20.72 10.07
N GLN A 180 15.01 19.51 10.26
CA GLN A 180 15.59 19.05 11.52
C GLN A 180 17.09 18.81 11.40
N SER A 181 17.60 18.67 10.18
CA SER A 181 19.02 18.41 9.94
C SER A 181 19.81 19.69 9.68
N GLU A 182 21.12 19.66 10.02
CA GLU A 182 22.06 20.75 9.69
C GLU A 182 22.16 20.99 8.17
N ASN A 183 21.75 20.03 7.36
CA ASN A 183 21.78 20.08 5.90
C ASN A 183 20.43 20.50 5.28
N ALA A 184 19.41 20.81 6.07
CA ALA A 184 18.08 21.16 5.57
C ALA A 184 18.10 22.31 4.56
N ASP A 185 18.95 23.31 4.78
CA ASP A 185 19.10 24.43 3.85
C ASP A 185 19.69 24.00 2.50
N LEU A 186 20.54 22.96 2.49
CA LEU A 186 21.16 22.45 1.27
C LEU A 186 20.20 21.55 0.48
N TYR A 187 19.45 20.71 1.18
CA TYR A 187 18.61 19.68 0.57
C TYR A 187 17.11 20.02 0.61
N GLY A 188 16.73 20.98 1.46
CA GLY A 188 15.37 21.50 1.56
C GLY A 188 14.39 20.61 2.33
N ALA A 189 14.86 19.52 2.97
CA ALA A 189 14.06 18.62 3.78
C ALA A 189 14.91 17.87 4.81
N ASP A 190 14.25 17.11 5.68
CA ASP A 190 14.90 16.29 6.69
C ASP A 190 15.57 15.05 6.06
N MET A 191 16.81 14.80 6.46
CA MET A 191 17.58 13.63 6.02
C MET A 191 17.32 12.37 6.86
N SER A 192 16.44 12.41 7.86
CA SER A 192 16.12 11.25 8.72
C SER A 192 15.57 10.06 7.93
N GLY A 193 14.91 10.31 6.79
CA GLY A 193 14.44 9.27 5.89
C GLY A 193 15.58 8.46 5.22
N TYR A 194 16.80 9.01 5.13
CA TYR A 194 17.98 8.30 4.63
C TYR A 194 18.63 7.46 5.73
N SER A 195 17.85 6.53 6.26
CA SER A 195 18.29 5.65 7.34
C SER A 195 17.75 4.23 7.17
N TYR A 196 18.44 3.27 7.78
CA TYR A 196 18.05 1.86 7.77
C TYR A 196 18.28 1.20 9.13
N LEU A 197 17.52 0.13 9.38
CA LEU A 197 17.74 -0.82 10.46
C LEU A 197 18.30 -2.11 9.87
N ASP A 198 19.30 -2.66 10.52
CA ASP A 198 19.90 -3.94 10.15
C ASP A 198 19.35 -5.09 11.03
N ARG A 199 19.99 -6.26 10.92
CA ARG A 199 19.65 -7.43 11.73
C ARG A 199 19.60 -7.15 13.24
N ASP A 200 20.45 -6.29 13.77
CA ASP A 200 20.43 -5.96 15.20
C ASP A 200 19.25 -5.04 15.56
N GLY A 201 18.78 -4.24 14.61
CA GLY A 201 17.63 -3.35 14.78
C GLY A 201 16.29 -4.08 14.77
N VAL A 202 16.12 -5.07 13.88
CA VAL A 202 14.88 -5.85 13.68
C VAL A 202 15.16 -7.36 13.56
N PRO A 203 15.81 -7.97 14.58
CA PRO A 203 16.33 -9.34 14.48
C PRO A 203 15.29 -10.42 14.20
N ASN A 204 14.07 -10.25 14.72
CA ASN A 204 13.01 -11.23 14.54
C ASN A 204 12.38 -11.16 13.14
N TYR A 205 12.27 -9.96 12.53
CA TYR A 205 11.85 -9.85 11.14
C TYR A 205 12.88 -10.47 10.19
N TRP A 206 14.17 -10.29 10.47
CA TRP A 206 15.24 -10.96 9.73
C TRP A 206 15.20 -12.48 9.91
N ALA A 207 14.89 -12.97 11.12
CA ALA A 207 14.75 -14.41 11.36
C ALA A 207 13.55 -15.01 10.58
N TYR A 208 12.46 -14.25 10.42
CA TYR A 208 11.38 -14.69 9.53
C TYR A 208 11.81 -14.70 8.06
N ALA A 209 12.53 -13.68 7.60
CA ALA A 209 13.09 -13.65 6.25
C ALA A 209 14.10 -14.77 5.98
N ASP A 210 14.94 -15.12 6.98
CA ASP A 210 15.90 -16.23 6.89
C ASP A 210 15.21 -17.58 6.70
N ARG A 211 13.94 -17.71 7.14
CA ARG A 211 13.24 -19.00 7.18
C ARG A 211 12.10 -19.13 6.17
N PHE A 212 11.47 -18.04 5.82
CA PHE A 212 10.29 -17.96 4.96
C PHE A 212 10.58 -17.08 3.74
N VAL A 213 9.57 -16.50 3.13
CA VAL A 213 9.75 -15.60 1.99
C VAL A 213 9.80 -14.14 2.42
N LEU A 214 10.86 -13.45 2.00
CA LEU A 214 10.98 -11.99 1.98
C LEU A 214 10.73 -11.52 0.54
N SER A 215 9.64 -10.80 0.29
CA SER A 215 9.47 -10.14 -0.99
C SER A 215 10.25 -8.82 -1.00
N ASP A 216 11.16 -8.66 -1.95
CA ASP A 216 11.91 -7.42 -2.14
C ASP A 216 11.35 -6.54 -3.28
N HIS A 217 10.23 -6.95 -3.88
CA HIS A 217 9.46 -6.20 -4.86
C HIS A 217 7.98 -6.06 -4.48
N PHE A 218 7.71 -5.89 -3.19
CA PHE A 218 6.38 -5.55 -2.71
C PHE A 218 6.25 -4.01 -2.63
N PHE A 219 5.39 -3.45 -3.46
CA PHE A 219 5.17 -2.01 -3.56
C PHE A 219 3.89 -1.62 -2.81
N THR A 220 3.82 -0.38 -2.31
CA THR A 220 2.55 0.18 -1.86
C THR A 220 1.59 0.34 -3.04
N SER A 221 0.29 0.21 -2.82
CA SER A 221 -0.70 0.22 -3.91
C SER A 221 -0.88 1.60 -4.53
N MET A 222 -0.42 2.63 -3.83
CA MET A 222 -0.42 4.00 -4.33
C MET A 222 0.77 4.79 -3.76
N TYR A 223 0.87 6.08 -4.11
CA TYR A 223 1.97 6.93 -3.68
C TYR A 223 1.91 7.35 -2.19
N GLY A 224 0.99 6.80 -1.39
CA GLY A 224 0.65 7.14 0.00
C GLY A 224 -0.51 8.13 0.07
N PRO A 225 -1.03 8.47 1.24
CA PRO A 225 -0.66 8.05 2.59
C PRO A 225 -1.55 6.93 3.17
N THR A 226 -1.44 6.68 4.48
CA THR A 226 -2.09 5.64 5.27
C THR A 226 -3.57 5.37 4.95
N LEU A 227 -4.44 6.39 4.96
CA LEU A 227 -5.89 6.19 4.84
C LEU A 227 -6.29 5.50 3.52
N PRO A 228 -5.87 5.99 2.32
CA PRO A 228 -6.20 5.30 1.08
C PRO A 228 -5.44 3.97 0.90
N GLU A 229 -4.23 3.81 1.44
CA GLU A 229 -3.50 2.54 1.38
C GLU A 229 -4.24 1.44 2.17
N HIS A 230 -4.76 1.75 3.36
CA HIS A 230 -5.59 0.80 4.10
C HIS A 230 -6.90 0.42 3.37
N LEU A 231 -7.44 1.29 2.51
CA LEU A 231 -8.58 0.91 1.65
C LEU A 231 -8.17 -0.13 0.60
N TYR A 232 -6.95 -0.05 0.05
CA TYR A 232 -6.44 -1.07 -0.87
C TYR A 232 -6.34 -2.44 -0.20
N THR A 233 -6.06 -2.51 1.12
CA THR A 233 -5.99 -3.80 1.84
C THR A 233 -7.32 -4.54 1.98
N VAL A 234 -8.45 -3.90 1.70
CA VAL A 234 -9.80 -4.49 1.83
C VAL A 234 -10.64 -4.38 0.56
N ALA A 235 -10.28 -3.50 -0.39
CA ALA A 235 -11.12 -3.17 -1.53
C ALA A 235 -10.39 -3.14 -2.88
N ALA A 236 -9.07 -3.33 -2.93
CA ALA A 236 -8.21 -3.15 -4.11
C ALA A 236 -8.44 -1.81 -4.83
N GLN A 237 -8.86 -0.80 -4.10
CA GLN A 237 -9.10 0.57 -4.55
C GLN A 237 -9.22 1.52 -3.35
N ALA A 238 -9.00 2.81 -3.59
CA ALA A 238 -9.16 3.85 -2.58
C ALA A 238 -10.30 4.84 -2.89
N ASN A 239 -11.27 4.51 -3.74
CA ASN A 239 -12.32 5.43 -4.19
C ASN A 239 -11.77 6.79 -4.69
N TRP A 240 -10.60 6.74 -5.35
CA TRP A 240 -9.85 7.90 -5.85
C TRP A 240 -9.31 8.85 -4.76
N ILE A 241 -9.33 8.45 -3.49
CA ILE A 241 -8.79 9.23 -2.38
C ILE A 241 -7.26 9.28 -2.51
N VAL A 242 -6.69 10.49 -2.35
CA VAL A 242 -5.25 10.76 -2.52
C VAL A 242 -4.63 11.38 -1.27
N ASP A 243 -5.38 11.49 -0.17
CA ASP A 243 -4.85 12.10 1.05
C ASP A 243 -5.56 11.56 2.29
N ASN A 244 -4.91 11.73 3.42
CA ASN A 244 -5.52 11.53 4.73
C ASN A 244 -6.68 12.53 4.94
N LYS A 245 -7.45 12.34 6.00
CA LYS A 245 -8.52 13.29 6.35
C LYS A 245 -7.95 14.67 6.67
N GLY A 246 -8.74 15.72 6.42
CA GLY A 246 -8.28 17.10 6.55
C GLY A 246 -7.97 17.55 7.98
N ASN A 247 -8.37 16.79 9.02
CA ASN A 247 -8.03 17.03 10.42
C ASN A 247 -7.18 15.87 10.94
N ALA A 248 -5.87 15.96 10.72
CA ALA A 248 -4.90 14.94 11.08
C ALA A 248 -4.70 14.75 12.60
N GLU A 249 -5.08 15.72 13.42
CA GLU A 249 -4.83 15.70 14.87
C GLU A 249 -5.84 14.87 15.67
N THR A 250 -6.96 14.49 15.06
CA THR A 250 -7.99 13.68 15.73
C THR A 250 -8.01 12.26 15.18
N PRO A 251 -8.27 11.24 16.02
CA PRO A 251 -8.51 9.89 15.54
C PRO A 251 -9.60 9.85 14.46
N GLY A 252 -9.53 8.90 13.53
CA GLY A 252 -10.53 8.74 12.48
C GLY A 252 -11.86 8.25 13.05
N SER A 253 -12.89 9.06 12.96
CA SER A 253 -14.28 8.67 13.28
C SER A 253 -15.09 8.36 12.04
N TYR A 254 -14.66 8.84 10.90
CA TYR A 254 -15.12 8.54 9.54
C TYR A 254 -16.64 8.60 9.37
N CYS A 255 -17.33 7.46 9.29
CA CYS A 255 -18.79 7.45 9.17
C CYS A 255 -19.50 8.07 10.38
N ASP A 256 -18.90 8.05 11.57
CA ASP A 256 -19.50 8.59 12.79
C ASP A 256 -19.34 10.12 12.90
N ASP A 257 -18.46 10.73 12.09
CA ASP A 257 -18.29 12.18 12.01
C ASP A 257 -18.64 12.71 10.61
N SER A 258 -19.74 13.46 10.52
CA SER A 258 -20.21 14.04 9.26
C SER A 258 -19.33 15.18 8.74
N THR A 259 -18.34 15.62 9.50
CA THR A 259 -17.41 16.69 9.14
C THR A 259 -16.08 16.20 8.58
N GLU A 260 -15.82 14.91 8.59
CA GLU A 260 -14.57 14.33 8.08
C GLU A 260 -14.62 14.14 6.57
N TYR A 261 -13.65 14.72 5.88
CA TYR A 261 -13.47 14.69 4.42
C TYR A 261 -12.01 14.45 4.07
N ALA A 262 -11.79 13.79 2.93
CA ALA A 262 -10.49 13.67 2.31
C ALA A 262 -10.47 14.25 0.89
N THR A 263 -9.27 14.55 0.40
CA THR A 263 -9.03 14.92 -0.99
C THR A 263 -9.08 13.68 -1.87
N ARG A 264 -9.69 13.79 -3.05
CA ARG A 264 -9.68 12.72 -4.06
C ARG A 264 -9.58 13.29 -5.47
N PHE A 265 -9.20 12.49 -6.43
CA PHE A 265 -9.50 12.81 -7.84
C PHE A 265 -11.02 12.81 -8.06
N ASN A 266 -11.49 13.76 -8.89
CA ASN A 266 -12.87 13.70 -9.36
C ASN A 266 -13.02 12.48 -10.28
N PRO A 267 -13.91 11.52 -9.99
CA PRO A 267 -13.94 10.23 -10.72
C PRO A 267 -14.22 10.34 -12.23
N SER A 268 -14.91 11.41 -12.66
CA SER A 268 -15.12 11.70 -14.09
C SER A 268 -13.83 12.18 -14.76
N ASP A 269 -13.13 13.11 -14.09
CA ASP A 269 -11.90 13.71 -14.62
C ASP A 269 -10.77 12.67 -14.61
N ALA A 270 -10.68 11.83 -13.58
CA ALA A 270 -9.73 10.72 -13.48
C ALA A 270 -9.83 9.76 -14.67
N ARG A 271 -11.05 9.39 -15.06
CA ARG A 271 -11.29 8.50 -16.21
C ARG A 271 -11.13 9.19 -17.57
N GLU A 272 -11.48 10.49 -17.66
CA GLU A 272 -11.41 11.23 -18.93
C GLU A 272 -9.99 11.71 -19.26
N PHE A 273 -9.17 12.00 -18.25
CA PHE A 273 -7.85 12.62 -18.39
C PHE A 273 -6.71 11.78 -17.78
N GLU A 274 -6.87 10.48 -17.71
CA GLU A 274 -5.91 9.56 -17.10
C GLU A 274 -4.48 9.77 -17.62
N GLU A 275 -4.30 9.81 -18.95
CA GLU A 275 -2.98 10.01 -19.57
C GLU A 275 -2.37 11.39 -19.24
N GLU A 276 -3.21 12.44 -19.16
CA GLU A 276 -2.73 13.77 -18.78
C GLU A 276 -2.32 13.81 -17.31
N ILE A 277 -3.10 13.18 -16.43
CA ILE A 277 -2.78 13.07 -15.00
C ILE A 277 -1.45 12.36 -14.82
N MET A 278 -1.28 11.17 -15.42
CA MET A 278 -0.03 10.41 -15.36
C MET A 278 1.18 11.20 -15.90
N ARG A 279 0.98 12.00 -16.94
CA ARG A 279 2.03 12.89 -17.44
C ARG A 279 2.40 14.00 -16.43
N LEU A 280 1.41 14.61 -15.80
CA LEU A 280 1.62 15.65 -14.77
C LEU A 280 2.30 15.07 -13.53
N GLU A 281 1.98 13.85 -13.15
CA GLU A 281 2.64 13.12 -12.05
C GLU A 281 4.14 12.97 -12.31
N ARG A 282 4.52 12.53 -13.52
CA ARG A 282 5.94 12.41 -13.88
C ARG A 282 6.69 13.74 -13.92
N GLU A 283 6.00 14.84 -14.23
CA GLU A 283 6.59 16.18 -14.34
C GLU A 283 6.66 16.94 -13.01
N ILE A 284 6.05 16.43 -11.95
CA ILE A 284 5.85 17.15 -10.68
C ILE A 284 7.19 17.58 -10.04
N THR A 285 8.21 16.75 -10.11
CA THR A 285 9.53 17.04 -9.53
C THR A 285 10.33 18.02 -10.37
N GLN A 286 10.12 18.02 -11.68
CA GLN A 286 10.82 18.89 -12.60
C GLN A 286 10.27 20.33 -12.56
N ASN A 287 9.00 20.47 -12.20
CA ASN A 287 8.33 21.76 -12.12
C ASN A 287 7.29 21.78 -10.99
N ALA A 288 7.66 22.40 -9.87
CA ALA A 288 6.79 22.51 -8.69
C ALA A 288 5.41 23.15 -8.99
N SER A 289 5.25 23.90 -10.09
CA SER A 289 3.94 24.43 -10.51
C SER A 289 3.00 23.35 -11.03
N ASN A 290 3.50 22.19 -11.47
CA ASN A 290 2.67 21.09 -11.95
C ASN A 290 1.85 20.46 -10.83
N THR A 291 2.29 20.59 -9.57
CA THR A 291 1.49 20.16 -8.41
C THR A 291 0.15 20.91 -8.33
N TYR A 292 0.13 22.17 -8.76
CA TYR A 292 -1.11 22.96 -8.82
C TYR A 292 -1.99 22.53 -10.00
N ASP A 293 -1.39 22.17 -11.13
CA ASP A 293 -2.12 21.66 -12.30
C ASP A 293 -2.75 20.29 -11.98
N LEU A 294 -2.05 19.42 -11.25
CA LEU A 294 -2.62 18.15 -10.75
C LEU A 294 -3.80 18.39 -9.82
N ALA A 295 -3.74 19.40 -8.97
CA ALA A 295 -4.83 19.78 -8.06
C ALA A 295 -6.10 20.27 -8.79
N ASP A 296 -6.03 20.61 -10.07
CA ASP A 296 -7.21 20.97 -10.88
C ASP A 296 -8.16 19.76 -11.08
N PHE A 297 -7.66 18.53 -10.92
CA PHE A 297 -8.42 17.28 -10.99
C PHE A 297 -8.97 16.84 -9.63
N TRP A 298 -8.66 17.56 -8.55
CA TRP A 298 -9.08 17.17 -7.21
C TRP A 298 -10.43 17.73 -6.80
N GLY A 299 -11.11 16.96 -5.96
CA GLY A 299 -12.32 17.32 -5.23
C GLY A 299 -12.22 16.83 -3.80
N GLN A 300 -13.34 16.82 -3.11
CA GLN A 300 -13.45 16.28 -1.76
C GLN A 300 -14.49 15.19 -1.71
N ILE A 301 -14.27 14.22 -0.81
CA ILE A 301 -15.22 13.17 -0.48
C ILE A 301 -15.43 13.13 1.04
N ARG A 302 -16.68 12.96 1.48
CA ARG A 302 -16.96 12.61 2.87
C ARG A 302 -16.46 11.20 3.14
N LEU A 303 -15.81 10.99 4.28
CA LEU A 303 -15.24 9.69 4.68
C LEU A 303 -16.31 8.75 5.26
N CYS A 304 -17.43 8.64 4.55
CA CYS A 304 -18.47 7.64 4.75
C CYS A 304 -19.17 7.39 3.40
N PHE A 305 -18.73 6.36 2.72
CA PHE A 305 -19.14 6.03 1.36
C PHE A 305 -19.35 4.52 1.21
N ASP A 306 -19.88 4.10 0.08
CA ASP A 306 -20.00 2.68 -0.25
C ASP A 306 -19.15 2.36 -1.47
N ILE A 307 -18.29 1.37 -1.33
CA ILE A 307 -17.60 0.61 -2.37
C ILE A 307 -17.66 -0.86 -1.97
N GLU A 308 -17.54 -1.75 -2.91
CA GLU A 308 -17.37 -3.17 -2.62
C GLU A 308 -16.06 -3.40 -1.88
N VAL A 309 -16.10 -4.27 -0.88
CA VAL A 309 -14.94 -4.70 -0.09
C VAL A 309 -14.91 -6.23 -0.05
N LEU A 310 -13.74 -6.84 0.07
CA LEU A 310 -13.62 -8.30 0.12
C LEU A 310 -14.50 -8.96 1.21
N PRO A 311 -14.71 -8.34 2.38
CA PRO A 311 -15.72 -8.80 3.33
C PRO A 311 -17.12 -9.04 2.78
N ASP A 312 -17.59 -8.31 1.75
CA ASP A 312 -18.89 -8.54 1.12
C ASP A 312 -18.93 -9.91 0.44
N GLN A 313 -17.89 -10.23 -0.34
CA GLN A 313 -17.79 -11.52 -1.02
C GLN A 313 -17.63 -12.68 -0.04
N LEU A 314 -16.86 -12.46 1.05
CA LEU A 314 -16.72 -13.47 2.12
C LEU A 314 -18.06 -13.77 2.81
N GLU A 315 -18.90 -12.75 3.06
CA GLU A 315 -20.26 -12.95 3.57
C GLU A 315 -21.12 -13.77 2.61
N ASP A 316 -21.08 -13.41 1.33
CA ASP A 316 -21.88 -14.07 0.30
C ASP A 316 -21.44 -15.53 0.08
N ALA A 317 -20.15 -15.82 0.21
CA ALA A 317 -19.58 -17.17 0.12
C ALA A 317 -19.70 -17.98 1.43
N GLY A 318 -20.09 -17.34 2.54
CA GLY A 318 -20.18 -17.98 3.86
C GLY A 318 -18.84 -18.27 4.52
N ILE A 319 -17.78 -17.57 4.09
CA ILE A 319 -16.42 -17.67 4.64
C ILE A 319 -16.32 -16.80 5.89
N SER A 320 -15.76 -17.36 6.96
CA SER A 320 -15.63 -16.65 8.22
C SER A 320 -14.48 -15.62 8.15
N TRP A 321 -14.72 -14.41 8.64
CA TRP A 321 -13.72 -13.37 8.68
C TRP A 321 -13.85 -12.46 9.89
N LYS A 322 -12.75 -11.81 10.27
CA LYS A 322 -12.72 -10.71 11.25
C LYS A 322 -11.67 -9.67 10.84
N TYR A 323 -11.98 -8.42 11.13
CA TYR A 323 -11.07 -7.29 10.99
C TYR A 323 -10.67 -6.80 12.38
N TYR A 324 -9.45 -7.11 12.80
CA TYR A 324 -8.95 -6.78 14.13
C TYR A 324 -8.27 -5.41 14.11
N ALA A 325 -9.06 -4.37 14.34
CA ALA A 325 -8.62 -2.98 14.44
C ALA A 325 -9.44 -2.25 15.50
N ASN A 326 -8.84 -1.25 16.15
CA ASN A 326 -9.59 -0.41 17.07
C ASN A 326 -10.59 0.47 16.32
N GLU A 327 -11.75 0.72 16.94
CA GLU A 327 -12.64 1.79 16.52
C GLU A 327 -11.91 3.14 16.65
N ASN A 328 -12.23 4.08 15.77
CA ASN A 328 -11.62 5.40 15.71
C ASN A 328 -10.10 5.43 15.48
N ALA A 329 -9.51 4.32 15.02
CA ALA A 329 -8.12 4.30 14.57
C ALA A 329 -8.00 4.88 13.16
N TRP A 330 -6.90 5.57 12.89
CA TRP A 330 -6.56 6.06 11.54
C TRP A 330 -6.60 4.97 10.48
N MET A 331 -6.18 3.78 10.87
CA MET A 331 -5.97 2.61 10.03
C MET A 331 -7.22 1.74 9.88
N ASN A 332 -8.37 2.11 10.45
CA ASN A 332 -9.59 1.31 10.34
C ASN A 332 -10.34 1.62 9.04
N ALA A 333 -9.95 0.95 7.95
CA ALA A 333 -10.55 1.14 6.63
C ALA A 333 -12.08 0.86 6.62
N LEU A 334 -12.53 -0.17 7.33
CA LEU A 334 -13.93 -0.58 7.32
C LEU A 334 -14.85 0.44 8.02
N GLN A 335 -14.31 1.32 8.86
CA GLN A 335 -15.10 2.40 9.48
C GLN A 335 -15.53 3.48 8.47
N MET A 336 -14.87 3.58 7.31
CA MET A 336 -15.25 4.47 6.21
C MET A 336 -16.33 3.88 5.30
N ILE A 337 -16.56 2.58 5.37
CA ILE A 337 -17.50 1.86 4.51
C ILE A 337 -18.88 1.83 5.18
N ARG A 338 -19.81 2.60 4.63
CA ARG A 338 -21.09 2.89 5.27
C ARG A 338 -21.92 1.65 5.56
N HIS A 339 -22.06 0.72 4.59
CA HIS A 339 -22.85 -0.49 4.79
C HIS A 339 -22.21 -1.46 5.80
N VAL A 340 -20.87 -1.46 5.90
CA VAL A 340 -20.16 -2.22 6.94
C VAL A 340 -20.37 -1.57 8.30
N ARG A 341 -20.06 -0.25 8.41
CA ARG A 341 -20.12 0.48 9.69
C ARG A 341 -21.49 0.45 10.35
N TYR A 342 -22.55 0.58 9.56
CA TYR A 342 -23.94 0.58 10.06
C TYR A 342 -24.69 -0.73 9.84
N GLY A 343 -24.04 -1.72 9.25
CA GLY A 343 -24.59 -3.04 8.99
C GLY A 343 -24.18 -4.11 10.01
N PRO A 344 -24.67 -5.35 9.81
CA PRO A 344 -24.34 -6.47 10.70
C PRO A 344 -22.86 -6.86 10.68
N MET A 345 -22.13 -6.60 9.59
CA MET A 345 -20.70 -6.89 9.45
C MET A 345 -19.83 -6.16 10.47
N TRP A 346 -20.28 -5.01 11.01
CA TRP A 346 -19.53 -4.27 12.02
C TRP A 346 -19.24 -5.10 13.28
N GLN A 347 -20.05 -6.11 13.59
CA GLN A 347 -19.81 -7.01 14.72
C GLN A 347 -18.54 -7.85 14.55
N LYS A 348 -18.02 -7.97 13.32
CA LYS A 348 -16.77 -8.67 13.00
C LYS A 348 -15.53 -7.76 13.06
N VAL A 349 -15.71 -6.45 13.24
CA VAL A 349 -14.63 -5.52 13.55
C VAL A 349 -14.37 -5.59 15.05
N ARG A 350 -13.16 -6.04 15.43
CA ARG A 350 -12.82 -6.39 16.81
C ARG A 350 -11.50 -5.75 17.25
N PRO A 351 -11.29 -5.45 18.53
CA PRO A 351 -9.98 -4.98 19.00
C PRO A 351 -8.85 -5.95 18.65
N PRO A 352 -7.64 -5.46 18.29
CA PRO A 352 -6.50 -6.32 17.92
C PRO A 352 -6.09 -7.31 19.02
N THR A 353 -6.39 -6.97 20.28
CA THR A 353 -6.13 -7.82 21.46
C THR A 353 -6.95 -9.12 21.48
N GLU A 354 -8.01 -9.22 20.70
CA GLU A 354 -8.86 -10.41 20.64
C GLU A 354 -8.28 -11.51 19.74
N PHE A 355 -7.45 -11.17 18.74
CA PHE A 355 -6.94 -12.15 17.76
C PHE A 355 -6.26 -13.35 18.43
N VAL A 356 -5.28 -13.13 19.31
CA VAL A 356 -4.58 -14.24 20.01
C VAL A 356 -5.52 -15.03 20.90
N GLN A 357 -6.58 -14.40 21.43
CA GLN A 357 -7.57 -15.10 22.22
C GLN A 357 -8.42 -16.03 21.35
N ASP A 358 -8.80 -15.57 20.14
CA ASP A 358 -9.53 -16.39 19.18
C ASP A 358 -8.70 -17.59 18.72
N VAL A 359 -7.40 -17.38 18.40
CA VAL A 359 -6.47 -18.49 18.10
C VAL A 359 -6.45 -19.52 19.24
N ARG A 360 -6.36 -19.07 20.50
CA ARG A 360 -6.29 -19.96 21.69
C ARG A 360 -7.58 -20.71 21.97
N ARG A 361 -8.73 -20.16 21.56
CA ARG A 361 -10.04 -20.78 21.74
C ARG A 361 -10.43 -21.69 20.57
N SER A 362 -9.56 -21.82 19.57
CA SER A 362 -9.89 -22.46 18.28
C SER A 362 -11.06 -21.78 17.57
N GLU A 363 -11.08 -20.43 17.62
CA GLU A 363 -12.09 -19.55 17.02
C GLU A 363 -11.48 -18.60 15.98
N MET A 364 -10.24 -18.86 15.50
CA MET A 364 -9.60 -18.07 14.45
C MET A 364 -10.41 -18.20 13.16
N PRO A 365 -10.86 -17.10 12.53
CA PRO A 365 -11.61 -17.19 11.29
C PRO A 365 -10.71 -17.55 10.11
N GLU A 366 -11.33 -17.91 8.98
CA GLU A 366 -10.61 -18.23 7.73
C GLU A 366 -9.84 -17.02 7.20
N VAL A 367 -10.39 -15.81 7.34
CA VAL A 367 -9.70 -14.57 6.94
C VAL A 367 -9.60 -13.61 8.12
N SER A 368 -8.37 -13.16 8.41
CA SER A 368 -8.09 -12.20 9.48
C SER A 368 -7.26 -11.04 8.96
N TRP A 369 -7.80 -9.83 8.99
CA TRP A 369 -7.00 -8.61 8.93
C TRP A 369 -6.59 -8.23 10.35
N ILE A 370 -5.33 -7.84 10.56
CA ILE A 370 -4.85 -7.40 11.87
C ILE A 370 -4.09 -6.09 11.72
N VAL A 371 -4.65 -5.04 12.29
CA VAL A 371 -4.07 -3.70 12.33
C VAL A 371 -3.74 -3.38 13.77
N PRO A 372 -2.46 -3.23 14.15
CA PRO A 372 -2.05 -3.01 15.53
C PRO A 372 -2.52 -1.66 16.07
N ASP A 373 -2.55 -1.55 17.39
CA ASP A 373 -2.68 -0.26 18.07
C ASP A 373 -1.51 0.65 17.73
N GLU A 374 -1.72 1.96 17.82
CA GLU A 374 -0.67 2.97 17.57
C GLU A 374 0.63 2.74 18.36
N SER A 375 0.55 2.10 19.55
CA SER A 375 1.74 1.78 20.35
C SER A 375 2.62 0.69 19.75
N TYR A 376 2.11 -0.07 18.77
CA TYR A 376 2.77 -1.25 18.20
C TYR A 376 2.80 -1.24 16.67
N ASN A 377 2.30 -0.18 16.03
CA ASN A 377 2.23 -0.09 14.58
C ASN A 377 3.57 0.26 13.90
N GLU A 378 4.55 0.78 14.65
CA GLU A 378 5.90 1.17 14.20
C GLU A 378 5.98 2.50 13.44
N HIS A 379 4.87 3.24 13.36
CA HIS A 379 4.86 4.57 12.75
C HIS A 379 5.98 5.46 13.33
N PRO A 380 6.78 6.16 12.52
CA PRO A 380 7.82 7.03 13.02
C PRO A 380 7.25 8.18 13.86
N GLY A 381 8.00 8.61 14.87
CA GLY A 381 7.58 9.72 15.75
C GLY A 381 6.69 9.27 16.92
N ALA A 382 6.26 10.26 17.71
CA ALA A 382 5.36 10.11 18.87
C ALA A 382 5.79 9.07 19.93
N GLY A 383 7.09 8.74 20.00
CA GLY A 383 7.65 7.79 20.97
C GLY A 383 7.32 6.33 20.67
N LYS A 384 6.89 5.99 19.46
CA LYS A 384 6.61 4.63 19.03
C LYS A 384 7.90 3.87 18.75
N SER A 385 8.01 2.65 19.28
CA SER A 385 9.20 1.80 19.21
C SER A 385 9.03 0.70 18.15
N THR A 386 9.99 0.60 17.24
CA THR A 386 10.08 -0.51 16.29
C THR A 386 10.23 -1.85 17.01
N CYS A 387 11.05 -1.93 18.06
CA CYS A 387 11.23 -3.12 18.88
C CYS A 387 9.92 -3.58 19.54
N ALA A 388 9.11 -2.65 20.05
CA ALA A 388 7.80 -2.98 20.62
C ALA A 388 6.82 -3.50 19.55
N GLY A 389 6.84 -2.90 18.36
CA GLY A 389 6.04 -3.34 17.22
C GLY A 389 6.46 -4.71 16.70
N GLU A 390 7.76 -4.99 16.59
CA GLU A 390 8.30 -6.30 16.26
C GLU A 390 7.84 -7.35 17.27
N ASN A 391 7.97 -7.08 18.59
CA ASN A 391 7.49 -7.99 19.65
C ASN A 391 5.98 -8.28 19.55
N TRP A 392 5.20 -7.27 19.21
CA TRP A 392 3.76 -7.44 19.00
C TRP A 392 3.49 -8.39 17.83
N THR A 393 4.17 -8.21 16.69
CA THR A 393 4.04 -9.08 15.52
C THR A 393 4.45 -10.52 15.84
N VAL A 394 5.62 -10.69 16.48
CA VAL A 394 6.10 -12.00 16.93
C VAL A 394 5.09 -12.70 17.85
N HIS A 395 4.39 -11.93 18.69
CA HIS A 395 3.36 -12.50 19.56
C HIS A 395 2.18 -13.07 18.78
N GLN A 396 1.71 -12.38 17.71
CA GLN A 396 0.64 -12.87 16.85
C GLN A 396 1.09 -14.15 16.10
N VAL A 397 2.23 -14.08 15.43
CA VAL A 397 2.79 -15.20 14.64
C VAL A 397 3.04 -16.44 15.52
N ASN A 398 3.64 -16.25 16.70
CA ASN A 398 3.88 -17.32 17.66
C ASN A 398 2.58 -17.99 18.13
N ALA A 399 1.49 -17.24 18.28
CA ALA A 399 0.20 -17.82 18.67
C ALA A 399 -0.30 -18.81 17.61
N ILE A 400 -0.22 -18.43 16.33
CA ILE A 400 -0.60 -19.29 15.21
C ILE A 400 0.32 -20.50 15.14
N MET A 401 1.65 -20.31 15.15
CA MET A 401 2.62 -21.39 15.06
C MET A 401 2.48 -22.43 16.20
N LYS A 402 2.05 -22.00 17.40
CA LYS A 402 1.82 -22.89 18.53
C LYS A 402 0.48 -23.63 18.47
N SER A 403 -0.44 -23.19 17.62
CA SER A 403 -1.77 -23.79 17.45
C SER A 403 -1.78 -24.91 16.39
N GLU A 404 -2.93 -25.52 16.19
CA GLU A 404 -3.20 -26.45 15.09
C GLU A 404 -3.37 -25.72 13.74
N TYR A 405 -3.75 -24.45 13.76
CA TYR A 405 -3.94 -23.61 12.57
C TYR A 405 -2.67 -23.46 11.73
N TRP A 406 -1.47 -23.59 12.33
CA TRP A 406 -0.20 -23.46 11.61
C TRP A 406 -0.14 -24.30 10.34
N ARG A 407 -0.77 -25.49 10.36
CA ARG A 407 -0.67 -26.44 9.25
C ARG A 407 -1.40 -26.01 7.97
N SER A 408 -2.31 -25.05 8.06
CA SER A 408 -3.12 -24.56 6.93
C SER A 408 -3.20 -23.03 6.88
N THR A 409 -2.21 -22.31 7.46
CA THR A 409 -2.22 -20.86 7.53
C THR A 409 -1.13 -20.23 6.65
N ALA A 410 -1.51 -19.20 5.90
CA ALA A 410 -0.59 -18.21 5.32
C ALA A 410 -0.71 -16.88 6.09
N ILE A 411 0.42 -16.33 6.53
CA ILE A 411 0.52 -15.04 7.19
C ILE A 411 1.29 -14.11 6.27
N VAL A 412 0.72 -12.93 5.97
CA VAL A 412 1.37 -11.88 5.21
C VAL A 412 1.52 -10.66 6.13
N VAL A 413 2.76 -10.21 6.34
CA VAL A 413 3.07 -9.04 7.17
C VAL A 413 3.63 -7.97 6.25
N VAL A 414 2.96 -6.82 6.19
CA VAL A 414 3.34 -5.66 5.36
C VAL A 414 3.27 -4.37 6.17
N TRP A 415 3.80 -3.27 5.59
CA TRP A 415 3.64 -1.91 6.08
C TRP A 415 2.83 -1.13 5.06
N ASP A 416 1.95 -0.25 5.52
CA ASP A 416 0.92 0.41 4.71
C ASP A 416 1.49 1.37 3.66
N ASP A 417 2.49 2.19 4.06
CA ASP A 417 3.13 3.13 3.14
C ASP A 417 4.63 3.30 3.43
N PHE A 418 5.31 4.08 2.60
CA PHE A 418 6.77 4.26 2.64
C PHE A 418 7.28 5.11 3.82
N GLY A 419 6.38 5.78 4.56
CA GLY A 419 6.70 6.55 5.77
C GLY A 419 7.74 7.66 5.60
N GLY A 420 7.99 8.12 4.38
CA GLY A 420 9.02 9.11 4.10
C GLY A 420 10.45 8.57 4.05
N PHE A 421 10.65 7.27 4.21
CA PHE A 421 11.96 6.62 4.16
C PHE A 421 12.42 6.39 2.71
N TYR A 422 13.74 6.41 2.52
CA TYR A 422 14.37 6.15 1.23
C TYR A 422 14.20 4.71 0.78
N ASP A 423 13.92 4.54 -0.52
CA ASP A 423 13.98 3.25 -1.23
C ASP A 423 14.66 3.45 -2.59
N PRO A 424 15.56 2.56 -3.01
CA PRO A 424 16.30 2.71 -4.27
C PRO A 424 15.52 2.22 -5.50
N VAL A 425 14.50 1.37 -5.34
CA VAL A 425 13.83 0.68 -6.44
C VAL A 425 12.62 1.45 -6.92
N ALA A 426 12.60 1.76 -8.22
CA ALA A 426 11.51 2.50 -8.84
C ALA A 426 10.25 1.63 -8.96
N PRO A 427 9.09 2.10 -8.45
CA PRO A 427 7.84 1.38 -8.63
C PRO A 427 7.35 1.44 -10.08
N PRO A 428 6.67 0.39 -10.59
CA PRO A 428 5.96 0.49 -11.85
C PRO A 428 4.75 1.42 -11.72
N GLN A 429 4.50 2.26 -12.71
CA GLN A 429 3.28 3.07 -12.78
C GLN A 429 2.18 2.26 -13.49
N VAL A 430 1.21 1.74 -12.74
CA VAL A 430 0.12 0.91 -13.26
C VAL A 430 -1.16 1.70 -13.58
N ASP A 431 -1.39 2.79 -12.86
CA ASP A 431 -2.47 3.78 -13.09
C ASP A 431 -2.12 5.12 -12.41
N ILE A 432 -3.08 6.05 -12.31
CA ILE A 432 -2.89 7.36 -11.66
C ILE A 432 -2.75 7.30 -10.14
N MET A 433 -2.92 6.15 -9.52
CA MET A 433 -2.74 6.00 -8.07
C MET A 433 -1.34 5.48 -7.71
N GLY A 434 -0.65 4.84 -8.59
CA GLY A 434 0.69 4.30 -8.31
C GLY A 434 1.03 3.11 -9.22
N LEU A 435 1.98 2.27 -8.78
CA LEU A 435 2.44 1.94 -7.42
C LEU A 435 3.35 3.01 -6.78
N GLY A 436 3.42 2.98 -5.44
CA GLY A 436 4.33 3.80 -4.65
C GLY A 436 5.64 3.06 -4.28
N PRO A 437 6.52 3.66 -3.43
CA PRO A 437 7.76 3.03 -3.02
C PRO A 437 7.53 1.68 -2.33
N ARG A 438 8.53 0.80 -2.37
CA ARG A 438 8.42 -0.53 -1.76
C ARG A 438 8.21 -0.45 -0.25
N THR A 439 7.43 -1.40 0.26
CA THR A 439 7.28 -1.69 1.69
C THR A 439 7.84 -3.10 1.98
N PRO A 440 8.29 -3.41 3.20
CA PRO A 440 8.67 -4.77 3.52
C PRO A 440 7.47 -5.70 3.43
N ALA A 441 7.68 -6.93 2.94
CA ALA A 441 6.67 -7.97 2.98
C ALA A 441 7.27 -9.31 3.37
N LEU A 442 6.74 -9.89 4.45
CA LEU A 442 7.11 -11.22 4.95
C LEU A 442 5.93 -12.17 4.72
N ILE A 443 6.16 -13.24 3.96
CA ILE A 443 5.16 -14.28 3.71
C ILE A 443 5.58 -15.51 4.51
N ILE A 444 4.78 -15.85 5.52
CA ILE A 444 5.10 -16.85 6.55
C ILE A 444 4.07 -17.97 6.49
N SER A 445 4.47 -19.14 6.03
CA SER A 445 3.60 -20.31 5.89
C SER A 445 4.43 -21.59 5.88
N PRO A 446 3.84 -22.76 6.25
CA PRO A 446 4.47 -24.05 5.96
C PRO A 446 4.70 -24.31 4.47
N TYR A 447 4.02 -23.56 3.61
CA TYR A 447 3.98 -23.75 2.16
C TYR A 447 4.78 -22.72 1.38
N THR A 448 5.64 -21.93 2.04
CA THR A 448 6.54 -21.02 1.32
C THR A 448 7.62 -21.79 0.56
N VAL A 449 7.99 -21.25 -0.61
CA VAL A 449 9.12 -21.79 -1.38
C VAL A 449 10.39 -21.82 -0.54
N ALA A 450 11.20 -22.83 -0.73
CA ALA A 450 12.54 -22.88 -0.15
C ALA A 450 13.53 -22.10 -1.03
N GLY A 451 14.43 -21.37 -0.38
CA GLY A 451 15.47 -20.56 -1.03
C GLY A 451 16.87 -20.89 -0.54
N ASP A 452 17.82 -20.07 -0.95
CA ASP A 452 19.25 -20.27 -0.72
C ASP A 452 19.75 -19.75 0.64
N ASN A 453 18.87 -19.15 1.45
CA ASN A 453 19.25 -18.73 2.80
C ASN A 453 19.60 -19.93 3.69
N PRO A 454 20.54 -19.80 4.65
CA PRO A 454 20.96 -20.90 5.51
C PRO A 454 19.84 -21.62 6.27
N GLU A 455 18.77 -20.89 6.60
CA GLU A 455 17.59 -21.43 7.28
C GLU A 455 16.46 -21.83 6.30
N GLY A 456 16.72 -21.73 4.98
CA GLY A 456 15.81 -22.13 3.92
C GLY A 456 14.85 -21.06 3.43
N GLY A 457 14.98 -19.81 3.86
CA GLY A 457 14.18 -18.70 3.37
C GLY A 457 14.58 -18.26 1.95
N ALA A 458 13.65 -17.64 1.22
CA ALA A 458 13.84 -17.15 -0.13
C ALA A 458 13.61 -15.63 -0.21
N VAL A 459 14.33 -14.97 -1.11
CA VAL A 459 14.01 -13.62 -1.57
C VAL A 459 13.22 -13.74 -2.87
N ASP A 460 12.06 -13.09 -2.94
CA ASP A 460 11.15 -13.13 -4.09
C ASP A 460 11.07 -11.74 -4.73
N ASP A 461 11.51 -11.66 -5.99
CA ASP A 461 11.57 -10.45 -6.82
C ASP A 461 10.32 -10.25 -7.71
N THR A 462 9.28 -11.06 -7.51
CA THR A 462 7.99 -10.86 -8.18
C THR A 462 7.33 -9.57 -7.71
N THR A 463 6.82 -8.77 -8.66
CA THR A 463 6.12 -7.53 -8.33
C THR A 463 4.79 -7.80 -7.66
N TYR A 464 4.65 -7.35 -6.42
CA TYR A 464 3.43 -7.43 -5.60
C TYR A 464 3.00 -6.07 -5.09
N GLU A 465 1.76 -6.00 -4.64
CA GLU A 465 1.14 -4.88 -3.93
C GLU A 465 0.05 -5.38 -2.95
N PHE A 466 -0.68 -4.50 -2.26
CA PHE A 466 -1.76 -4.95 -1.37
C PHE A 466 -2.88 -5.69 -2.10
N SER A 467 -3.18 -5.29 -3.36
CA SER A 467 -4.15 -6.01 -4.19
C SER A 467 -3.67 -7.42 -4.55
N SER A 468 -2.37 -7.73 -4.49
CA SER A 468 -1.83 -9.09 -4.64
C SER A 468 -2.26 -10.00 -3.50
N VAL A 469 -2.35 -9.46 -2.27
CA VAL A 469 -2.84 -10.23 -1.12
C VAL A 469 -4.34 -10.51 -1.26
N LEU A 470 -5.12 -9.56 -1.80
CA LEU A 470 -6.53 -9.78 -2.09
C LEU A 470 -6.72 -10.80 -3.22
N ALA A 471 -5.95 -10.69 -4.30
CA ALA A 471 -5.92 -11.68 -5.39
C ALA A 471 -5.55 -13.09 -4.88
N PHE A 472 -4.63 -13.19 -3.90
CA PHE A 472 -4.31 -14.45 -3.24
C PHE A 472 -5.53 -14.99 -2.46
N LEU A 473 -6.21 -14.16 -1.67
CA LEU A 473 -7.43 -14.52 -0.95
C LEU A 473 -8.53 -15.01 -1.92
N GLU A 474 -8.74 -14.30 -3.02
CA GLU A 474 -9.68 -14.67 -4.08
C GLU A 474 -9.35 -16.05 -4.68
N ARG A 475 -8.05 -16.35 -4.90
CA ARG A 475 -7.62 -17.68 -5.36
C ARG A 475 -7.82 -18.76 -4.30
N VAL A 476 -7.48 -18.48 -3.03
CA VAL A 476 -7.64 -19.47 -1.95
C VAL A 476 -9.11 -19.86 -1.78
N PHE A 477 -10.02 -18.90 -1.86
CA PHE A 477 -11.43 -19.10 -1.56
C PHE A 477 -12.35 -19.15 -2.78
N ASP A 478 -11.79 -19.19 -4.01
CA ASP A 478 -12.53 -19.26 -5.29
C ASP A 478 -13.54 -18.11 -5.43
N LEU A 479 -13.08 -16.88 -5.20
CA LEU A 479 -13.86 -15.64 -5.32
C LEU A 479 -13.51 -14.91 -6.63
N ASP A 480 -14.43 -14.08 -7.10
CA ASP A 480 -14.21 -13.22 -8.26
C ASP A 480 -13.41 -11.95 -7.87
N PRO A 481 -12.54 -11.39 -8.74
CA PRO A 481 -11.91 -10.12 -8.49
C PRO A 481 -12.91 -8.95 -8.37
N MET A 482 -12.70 -8.07 -7.39
CA MET A 482 -13.55 -6.89 -7.16
C MET A 482 -13.30 -5.76 -8.15
N THR A 483 -12.05 -5.60 -8.60
CA THR A 483 -11.61 -4.47 -9.41
C THR A 483 -10.70 -4.92 -10.55
N LYS A 484 -10.16 -3.97 -11.31
CA LYS A 484 -9.10 -4.26 -12.27
C LYS A 484 -7.75 -4.52 -11.56
N ARG A 485 -7.52 -3.89 -10.40
CA ARG A 485 -6.23 -3.96 -9.69
C ARG A 485 -5.95 -5.36 -9.14
N ASP A 486 -6.88 -5.96 -8.39
CA ASP A 486 -6.76 -7.32 -7.87
C ASP A 486 -6.78 -8.39 -8.95
N ARG A 487 -7.59 -8.18 -10.02
CA ARG A 487 -7.60 -9.09 -11.17
C ARG A 487 -6.24 -9.15 -11.89
N ASP A 488 -5.57 -7.99 -12.04
CA ASP A 488 -4.32 -7.86 -12.80
C ASP A 488 -3.07 -8.05 -11.91
N ALA A 489 -3.22 -7.98 -10.57
CA ALA A 489 -2.14 -8.20 -9.61
C ALA A 489 -1.74 -9.69 -9.55
N ASP A 490 -0.45 -9.95 -9.36
CA ASP A 490 0.03 -11.31 -9.12
C ASP A 490 -0.44 -11.82 -7.74
N PRO A 491 -1.06 -12.99 -7.64
CA PRO A 491 -1.61 -13.53 -6.41
C PRO A 491 -0.56 -14.18 -5.49
N LEU A 492 0.60 -13.56 -5.29
CA LEU A 492 1.75 -14.07 -4.53
C LEU A 492 2.29 -15.40 -5.09
N SER A 493 2.27 -15.56 -6.41
CA SER A 493 2.57 -16.84 -7.06
C SER A 493 4.03 -17.30 -6.88
N GLY A 494 4.97 -16.38 -6.71
CA GLY A 494 6.38 -16.68 -6.44
C GLY A 494 6.65 -17.18 -5.01
N ALA A 495 5.73 -16.95 -4.08
CA ALA A 495 5.97 -17.19 -2.66
C ALA A 495 5.64 -18.61 -2.19
N PHE A 496 4.86 -19.39 -2.95
CA PHE A 496 4.32 -20.68 -2.47
C PHE A 496 4.77 -21.90 -3.27
N ASP A 497 5.04 -22.99 -2.54
CA ASP A 497 5.22 -24.36 -3.01
C ASP A 497 4.33 -25.29 -2.18
N PHE A 498 3.16 -25.63 -2.71
CA PHE A 498 2.19 -26.47 -2.02
C PHE A 498 2.54 -27.97 -2.04
N GLU A 499 3.53 -28.38 -2.86
CA GLU A 499 3.94 -29.77 -2.99
C GLU A 499 4.97 -30.17 -1.93
N ASN A 500 5.78 -29.22 -1.44
CA ASN A 500 6.89 -29.46 -0.53
C ASN A 500 6.77 -28.68 0.79
N PRO A 501 5.71 -28.87 1.60
CA PRO A 501 5.49 -28.10 2.81
C PRO A 501 6.51 -28.40 3.90
N ASN A 502 6.90 -27.35 4.65
CA ASN A 502 7.71 -27.46 5.85
C ASN A 502 6.91 -27.04 7.09
N PHE A 503 6.48 -28.01 7.89
CA PHE A 503 5.66 -27.76 9.08
C PHE A 503 6.47 -27.43 10.34
N ASP A 504 7.80 -27.32 10.25
CA ASP A 504 8.63 -26.91 11.37
C ASP A 504 8.29 -25.50 11.82
N LYS A 505 8.18 -25.32 13.14
CA LYS A 505 7.72 -24.08 13.75
C LYS A 505 8.90 -23.18 14.11
N LEU A 506 8.90 -21.94 13.66
CA LEU A 506 9.86 -20.92 14.09
C LEU A 506 9.23 -20.05 15.19
N VAL A 507 9.29 -20.53 16.42
CA VAL A 507 8.79 -19.77 17.58
C VAL A 507 9.89 -18.89 18.12
N LEU A 508 9.79 -17.58 17.85
CA LEU A 508 10.81 -16.60 18.24
C LEU A 508 10.60 -16.06 19.66
N PRO A 509 11.68 -15.76 20.40
CA PRO A 509 11.58 -15.08 21.68
C PRO A 509 11.13 -13.61 21.47
N LEU A 510 10.37 -13.08 22.43
CA LEU A 510 10.14 -11.64 22.49
C LEU A 510 11.42 -10.99 23.04
N ARG A 511 11.79 -9.86 22.44
CA ARG A 511 12.95 -9.07 22.86
C ARG A 511 12.71 -8.43 24.22
N ASP A 512 13.73 -8.48 25.08
CA ASP A 512 13.76 -7.81 26.39
C ASP A 512 14.73 -6.61 26.44
N ASP A 513 15.43 -6.37 25.33
CA ASP A 513 16.42 -5.31 25.14
C ASP A 513 15.84 -4.03 24.47
N CYS A 514 14.51 -3.94 24.32
CA CYS A 514 13.88 -2.78 23.70
C CYS A 514 14.23 -1.49 24.45
N PRO A 515 14.72 -0.45 23.76
CA PRO A 515 15.01 0.83 24.39
C PRO A 515 13.73 1.52 24.88
N TYR A 516 13.89 2.58 25.67
CA TYR A 516 12.81 3.45 26.15
C TYR A 516 11.69 2.77 26.96
N GLY A 517 12.00 1.71 27.69
CA GLY A 517 11.05 1.04 28.58
C GLY A 517 10.00 0.19 27.90
N THR A 518 10.13 -0.02 26.60
CA THR A 518 9.27 -0.95 25.82
C THR A 518 9.75 -2.40 25.93
N SER A 519 10.34 -2.75 27.08
CA SER A 519 10.81 -4.10 27.38
C SER A 519 9.66 -5.10 27.44
N PHE A 520 9.98 -6.38 27.36
CA PHE A 520 9.01 -7.47 27.52
C PHE A 520 8.16 -7.35 28.78
N SER A 521 8.68 -6.80 29.88
CA SER A 521 7.94 -6.56 31.10
C SER A 521 6.84 -5.52 30.93
N HIS A 522 7.07 -4.45 30.17
CA HIS A 522 6.07 -3.44 29.82
C HIS A 522 5.01 -4.02 28.89
N PHE A 523 5.43 -4.69 27.83
CA PHE A 523 4.57 -5.41 26.90
C PHE A 523 3.66 -6.40 27.63
N ARG A 524 4.25 -7.20 28.54
CA ARG A 524 3.51 -8.14 29.38
C ARG A 524 2.50 -7.48 30.33
N ALA A 525 2.79 -6.29 30.83
CA ALA A 525 1.88 -5.52 31.67
C ALA A 525 0.69 -4.96 30.90
N SER A 526 0.91 -4.53 29.66
CA SER A 526 -0.12 -4.01 28.76
C SER A 526 -1.05 -5.10 28.23
N TRP A 527 -0.62 -6.37 28.26
CA TRP A 527 -1.34 -7.53 27.75
C TRP A 527 -1.59 -8.55 28.87
N PRO A 528 -2.70 -8.43 29.63
CA PRO A 528 -2.95 -9.23 30.84
C PRO A 528 -2.90 -10.74 30.64
N HIS A 529 -3.25 -11.25 29.45
CA HIS A 529 -3.22 -12.67 29.15
C HIS A 529 -1.78 -13.24 29.02
N LEU A 530 -0.75 -12.40 28.84
CA LEU A 530 0.64 -12.84 28.90
C LEU A 530 1.14 -13.12 30.32
N ARG A 531 0.41 -12.65 31.34
CA ARG A 531 0.77 -12.91 32.75
C ARG A 531 0.68 -14.38 33.13
N THR A 532 -0.09 -15.17 32.37
CA THR A 532 -0.27 -16.61 32.61
C THR A 532 0.73 -17.50 31.85
N ILE A 533 1.54 -16.92 30.97
CA ILE A 533 2.60 -17.64 30.29
C ILE A 533 3.81 -17.67 31.23
N GLY A 534 4.33 -18.86 31.53
CA GLY A 534 5.53 -19.07 32.35
C GLY A 534 6.73 -18.24 31.89
N LYS A 535 7.79 -18.23 32.70
CA LYS A 535 9.03 -17.54 32.33
C LYS A 535 9.56 -18.09 30.99
N PRO A 536 10.33 -17.28 30.23
CA PRO A 536 11.02 -17.79 29.05
C PRO A 536 11.84 -19.01 29.43
N GLY A 537 11.46 -20.20 28.90
CA GLY A 537 12.11 -21.46 29.21
C GLY A 537 11.20 -22.55 29.81
N ASP A 538 9.91 -22.24 30.11
CA ASP A 538 8.89 -23.24 30.48
C ASP A 538 8.03 -23.66 29.27
#